data_905b4de3334e004d56af8c3bd8e18fba
#
_entry.id   905b4de3334e004d56af8c3bd8e18fba
#
_cell.length_a   1.000
_cell.length_b   1.000
_cell.length_c   1.000
_cell.angle_alpha   90.00
_cell.angle_beta   90.00
_cell.angle_gamma   90.00
#
_symmetry.space_group_name_H-M   'P 1'
#
loop_
_entity.id
_entity.type
_entity.pdbx_description
1 polymer ?
#
loop_
_entity_poly.entity_id
_entity_poly.type
_entity_poly.pdbx_seq_one_letter_code
_entity_poly.pdbx_strand_id
1 'polypeptide(L)'
;MNLALAVSLALAASGSAPGAAPATPEQPPAVVARVDGAPITLRDLEERLAMDRGTGLARPALQALSELVDEAVLAEEFDRRRLHLPAGLAGELEDRRRALGARRYLERALAGIEPDDAQLRALFHLNADSANVRLVVLATRAEAAAALDRLAHGAPFAEEARRSLQEESARRGGSLGTRTRAQLPGKLGDAVFAAPLGQVVGPVELELGWGLLQVTERSIGTDAEFSARRAEIAAFARRQDLEAARRHLVAQLRARAGVTVDEPFLAATGASVEPRDLDHVVAAVPGRPVRYGDVLDLYRRTFGPGAPGHGTGPSLKTALAGQLVDERLLEAEGARAGLDRGPAADAALAATTRRAEAIALTQLVRDGVPAPDDGAVEGFYRSHLSDYRVAPSRRCRALVVRSEGDARDALRRIEGGAPFEAVARERSADPRTAAAGGDLGTLDLDALARLEDDPAQAPLVRALRSAPAERLVGPLEIARAFYLLRCDAVVPAHPRPLAEIRADVAARARADAQVRASDALLARLRAAAAVTLDRTAAAAAVPASP
;
A
#
# COMPACT_ATOMS: atom_id res chain seq x y z
N MET A 1 12.83 -14.16 -19.43
CA MET A 1 11.42 -13.79 -19.66
C MET A 1 11.04 -12.79 -18.57
N ASN A 2 11.09 -11.61 -18.94
CA ASN A 2 10.76 -10.25 -18.45
C ASN A 2 10.21 -10.09 -17.01
N LEU A 3 11.10 -9.83 -16.06
CA LEU A 3 10.81 -9.32 -14.71
C LEU A 3 10.96 -7.76 -14.64
N ALA A 4 11.07 -7.09 -15.78
CA ALA A 4 11.35 -5.64 -15.84
C ALA A 4 10.09 -4.73 -15.75
N LEU A 5 8.88 -5.29 -15.56
CA LEU A 5 7.62 -4.52 -15.69
C LEU A 5 6.96 -4.12 -14.36
N ALA A 6 7.49 -4.52 -13.22
CA ALA A 6 6.78 -4.33 -11.94
C ALA A 6 7.29 -3.16 -11.06
N VAL A 7 8.40 -2.51 -11.40
CA VAL A 7 9.03 -1.49 -10.52
C VAL A 7 8.59 -0.05 -10.84
N SER A 8 7.89 0.18 -11.95
CA SER A 8 7.50 1.55 -12.39
C SER A 8 6.21 2.11 -11.75
N LEU A 9 5.54 1.41 -10.84
CA LEU A 9 4.18 1.78 -10.37
C LEU A 9 4.10 2.54 -9.05
N ALA A 10 5.20 2.75 -8.34
CA ALA A 10 5.13 3.33 -6.99
C ALA A 10 5.19 4.88 -6.94
N LEU A 11 5.48 5.57 -8.03
CA LEU A 11 5.48 7.05 -8.10
C LEU A 11 4.19 7.67 -8.67
N ALA A 12 3.22 6.84 -9.07
CA ALA A 12 1.97 7.29 -9.70
C ALA A 12 0.76 7.31 -8.76
N ALA A 13 0.94 7.16 -7.45
CA ALA A 13 -0.17 7.16 -6.49
C ALA A 13 -0.48 8.54 -5.88
N SER A 14 -0.32 9.61 -6.64
CA SER A 14 -1.06 10.86 -6.40
C SER A 14 -1.92 11.11 -7.64
N GLY A 15 -3.18 10.66 -7.54
CA GLY A 15 -4.16 10.67 -8.61
C GLY A 15 -4.29 12.04 -9.27
N SER A 16 -4.00 12.05 -10.56
CA SER A 16 -4.52 13.08 -11.45
C SER A 16 -5.68 12.47 -12.22
N ALA A 17 -6.85 13.06 -12.07
CA ALA A 17 -8.05 12.76 -12.85
C ALA A 17 -7.78 12.85 -14.36
N PRO A 18 -8.52 12.10 -15.22
CA PRO A 18 -8.35 12.17 -16.66
C PRO A 18 -8.89 13.51 -17.19
N GLY A 19 -8.07 14.20 -17.98
CA GLY A 19 -8.51 15.30 -18.82
C GLY A 19 -8.15 16.69 -18.32
N ALA A 20 -6.86 17.05 -18.32
CA ALA A 20 -6.47 18.45 -18.33
C ALA A 20 -6.31 18.92 -19.79
N ALA A 21 -7.22 19.75 -20.22
CA ALA A 21 -7.07 20.64 -21.37
C ALA A 21 -5.83 21.56 -21.20
N PRO A 22 -5.30 22.19 -22.28
CA PRO A 22 -4.14 23.06 -22.19
C PRO A 22 -4.35 24.13 -21.14
N ALA A 23 -3.29 24.40 -20.35
CA ALA A 23 -3.33 25.29 -19.22
C ALA A 23 -3.93 26.67 -19.56
N THR A 24 -5.20 26.82 -19.27
CA THR A 24 -5.80 28.12 -18.99
C THR A 24 -5.07 28.70 -17.79
N PRO A 25 -4.83 30.03 -17.71
CA PRO A 25 -4.23 30.64 -16.54
C PRO A 25 -5.00 30.16 -15.31
N GLU A 26 -4.28 29.48 -14.42
CA GLU A 26 -4.82 28.80 -13.24
C GLU A 26 -5.63 29.83 -12.43
N GLN A 27 -6.94 29.73 -12.45
CA GLN A 27 -7.78 30.54 -11.55
C GLN A 27 -7.32 30.23 -10.11
N PRO A 28 -7.18 31.27 -9.26
CA PRO A 28 -6.78 31.02 -7.88
C PRO A 28 -7.75 29.99 -7.27
N PRO A 29 -7.22 28.96 -6.58
CA PRO A 29 -8.06 27.88 -6.06
C PRO A 29 -9.14 28.44 -5.15
N ALA A 30 -10.37 27.95 -5.28
CA ALA A 30 -11.51 28.39 -4.48
C ALA A 30 -11.17 28.30 -2.98
N VAL A 31 -11.47 29.35 -2.22
CA VAL A 31 -11.21 29.41 -0.78
C VAL A 31 -12.41 28.79 -0.06
N VAL A 32 -12.17 27.76 0.75
CA VAL A 32 -13.21 27.06 1.53
C VAL A 32 -13.25 27.51 2.99
N ALA A 33 -12.18 28.13 3.49
CA ALA A 33 -12.15 28.77 4.80
C ALA A 33 -11.09 29.87 4.85
N ARG A 34 -11.20 30.77 5.85
CA ARG A 34 -10.13 31.69 6.25
C ARG A 34 -9.94 31.63 7.75
N VAL A 35 -8.70 31.69 8.19
CA VAL A 35 -8.28 31.82 9.58
C VAL A 35 -7.43 33.10 9.66
N ASP A 36 -7.90 34.10 10.41
CA ASP A 36 -7.29 35.42 10.55
C ASP A 36 -6.88 36.06 9.20
N GLY A 37 -7.68 35.81 8.17
CA GLY A 37 -7.48 36.28 6.80
C GLY A 37 -6.68 35.31 5.91
N ALA A 38 -5.91 34.38 6.47
CA ALA A 38 -5.16 33.39 5.70
C ALA A 38 -6.10 32.35 5.05
N PRO A 39 -5.98 32.08 3.75
CA PRO A 39 -6.90 31.19 3.06
C PRO A 39 -6.55 29.70 3.28
N ILE A 40 -7.60 28.88 3.43
CA ILE A 40 -7.59 27.45 3.24
C ILE A 40 -8.34 27.18 1.94
N THR A 41 -7.69 26.52 0.99
CA THR A 41 -8.24 26.35 -0.36
C THR A 41 -8.97 25.02 -0.51
N LEU A 42 -9.82 24.93 -1.55
CA LEU A 42 -10.47 23.68 -1.95
C LEU A 42 -9.43 22.59 -2.22
N ARG A 43 -8.32 22.96 -2.82
CA ARG A 43 -7.20 22.05 -3.07
C ARG A 43 -6.63 21.46 -1.76
N ASP A 44 -6.41 22.29 -0.73
CA ASP A 44 -5.95 21.80 0.59
C ASP A 44 -6.92 20.75 1.16
N LEU A 45 -8.22 20.96 0.99
CA LEU A 45 -9.26 20.03 1.43
C LEU A 45 -9.27 18.72 0.60
N GLU A 46 -9.15 18.83 -0.71
CA GLU A 46 -9.09 17.67 -1.61
C GLU A 46 -7.84 16.81 -1.34
N GLU A 47 -6.69 17.44 -1.14
CA GLU A 47 -5.44 16.76 -0.78
C GLU A 47 -5.58 16.03 0.58
N ARG A 48 -6.22 16.65 1.58
CA ARG A 48 -6.51 16.02 2.87
C ARG A 48 -7.41 14.80 2.70
N LEU A 49 -8.51 14.92 1.97
CA LEU A 49 -9.45 13.83 1.73
C LEU A 49 -8.82 12.69 0.92
N ALA A 50 -7.93 13.00 -0.02
CA ALA A 50 -7.17 11.99 -0.76
C ALA A 50 -6.20 11.22 0.14
N MET A 51 -5.53 11.91 1.06
CA MET A 51 -4.63 11.31 2.05
C MET A 51 -5.40 10.37 3.01
N ASP A 52 -6.56 10.80 3.51
CA ASP A 52 -7.42 10.01 4.40
C ASP A 52 -7.89 8.72 3.71
N ARG A 53 -8.31 8.79 2.43
CA ARG A 53 -8.65 7.59 1.64
C ARG A 53 -7.46 6.63 1.48
N GLY A 54 -6.28 7.15 1.25
CA GLY A 54 -5.05 6.35 1.14
C GLY A 54 -4.71 5.56 2.42
N THR A 55 -5.18 6.05 3.58
CA THR A 55 -5.02 5.37 4.89
C THR A 55 -6.26 4.55 5.31
N GLY A 56 -7.28 4.42 4.45
CA GLY A 56 -8.52 3.71 4.75
C GLY A 56 -9.50 4.48 5.66
N LEU A 57 -9.24 5.75 5.92
CA LEU A 57 -10.11 6.63 6.72
C LEU A 57 -11.09 7.37 5.81
N ALA A 58 -12.38 7.06 5.92
CA ALA A 58 -13.44 7.82 5.24
C ALA A 58 -13.95 8.92 6.20
N ARG A 59 -13.50 10.16 5.98
CA ARG A 59 -13.94 11.31 6.79
C ARG A 59 -14.91 12.21 6.01
N PRO A 60 -15.94 12.78 6.67
CA PRO A 60 -16.76 13.85 6.07
C PRO A 60 -15.91 15.08 5.75
N ALA A 61 -16.16 15.73 4.62
CA ALA A 61 -15.39 16.90 4.18
C ALA A 61 -15.39 18.05 5.20
N LEU A 62 -16.51 18.27 5.89
CA LEU A 62 -16.59 19.29 6.94
C LEU A 62 -15.72 18.96 8.16
N GLN A 63 -15.54 17.70 8.49
CA GLN A 63 -14.62 17.29 9.55
C GLN A 63 -13.17 17.52 9.12
N ALA A 64 -12.81 17.11 7.91
CA ALA A 64 -11.48 17.37 7.35
C ALA A 64 -11.18 18.88 7.28
N LEU A 65 -12.17 19.70 6.88
CA LEU A 65 -12.04 21.16 6.89
C LEU A 65 -11.83 21.71 8.31
N SER A 66 -12.56 21.19 9.31
CA SER A 66 -12.38 21.60 10.71
C SER A 66 -10.95 21.31 11.20
N GLU A 67 -10.38 20.18 10.82
CA GLU A 67 -8.99 19.82 11.17
C GLU A 67 -7.97 20.74 10.46
N LEU A 68 -8.23 21.12 9.21
CA LEU A 68 -7.39 22.10 8.50
C LEU A 68 -7.43 23.48 9.16
N VAL A 69 -8.59 23.89 9.69
CA VAL A 69 -8.72 25.10 10.50
C VAL A 69 -7.92 24.99 11.80
N ASP A 70 -7.96 23.85 12.47
CA ASP A 70 -7.17 23.59 13.68
C ASP A 70 -5.68 23.68 13.41
N GLU A 71 -5.21 23.05 12.31
CA GLU A 71 -3.82 23.15 11.87
C GLU A 71 -3.42 24.61 11.58
N ALA A 72 -4.29 25.38 10.92
CA ALA A 72 -4.00 26.77 10.60
C ALA A 72 -3.87 27.65 11.86
N VAL A 73 -4.79 27.48 12.81
CA VAL A 73 -4.77 28.22 14.09
C VAL A 73 -3.52 27.89 14.92
N LEU A 74 -3.11 26.62 14.93
CA LEU A 74 -1.91 26.17 15.64
C LEU A 74 -0.63 26.67 14.94
N ALA A 75 -0.59 26.65 13.61
CA ALA A 75 0.54 27.15 12.83
C ALA A 75 0.76 28.65 13.04
N GLU A 76 -0.31 29.43 13.05
CA GLU A 76 -0.23 30.86 13.33
C GLU A 76 0.32 31.16 14.73
N GLU A 77 -0.08 30.38 15.73
CA GLU A 77 0.50 30.48 17.07
C GLU A 77 1.96 30.05 17.12
N PHE A 78 2.35 29.04 16.33
CA PHE A 78 3.73 28.61 16.17
C PHE A 78 4.61 29.76 15.66
N ASP A 79 4.17 30.43 14.58
CA ASP A 79 4.84 31.58 13.98
C ASP A 79 4.88 32.79 14.94
N ARG A 80 3.76 33.06 15.61
CA ARG A 80 3.67 34.16 16.59
C ARG A 80 4.67 33.99 17.73
N ARG A 81 4.92 32.74 18.14
CA ARG A 81 5.96 32.40 19.15
C ARG A 81 7.35 32.35 18.58
N ARG A 82 7.54 32.51 17.27
CA ARG A 82 8.81 32.40 16.56
C ARG A 82 9.53 31.07 16.85
N LEU A 83 8.78 29.98 16.83
CA LEU A 83 9.31 28.65 17.08
C LEU A 83 10.03 28.13 15.83
N HIS A 84 10.85 27.10 16.00
CA HIS A 84 11.53 26.41 14.92
C HIS A 84 11.08 24.95 14.87
N LEU A 85 10.92 24.43 13.66
CA LEU A 85 10.56 23.03 13.46
C LEU A 85 11.66 22.12 14.04
N PRO A 86 11.29 21.05 14.75
CA PRO A 86 12.21 19.99 15.10
C PRO A 86 12.89 19.41 13.85
N ALA A 87 14.15 18.96 13.99
CA ALA A 87 14.97 18.50 12.87
C ALA A 87 14.29 17.46 11.97
N GLY A 88 13.52 16.54 12.54
CA GLY A 88 12.74 15.54 11.79
C GLY A 88 11.71 16.18 10.86
N LEU A 89 10.84 17.05 11.41
CA LEU A 89 9.79 17.73 10.62
C LEU A 89 10.37 18.71 9.61
N ALA A 90 11.44 19.42 9.97
CA ALA A 90 12.16 20.29 9.05
C ALA A 90 12.76 19.49 7.89
N GLY A 91 13.35 18.32 8.16
CA GLY A 91 13.87 17.41 7.15
C GLY A 91 12.79 16.89 6.20
N GLU A 92 11.64 16.47 6.72
CA GLU A 92 10.51 16.04 5.91
C GLU A 92 9.97 17.15 5.00
N LEU A 93 9.87 18.37 5.51
CA LEU A 93 9.43 19.53 4.72
C LEU A 93 10.44 19.83 3.61
N GLU A 94 11.74 19.76 3.91
CA GLU A 94 12.79 19.98 2.92
C GLU A 94 12.84 18.87 1.86
N ASP A 95 12.55 17.60 2.21
CA ASP A 95 12.40 16.51 1.24
C ASP A 95 11.21 16.76 0.30
N ARG A 96 10.08 17.22 0.84
CA ARG A 96 8.91 17.60 0.01
C ARG A 96 9.20 18.79 -0.89
N ARG A 97 9.98 19.76 -0.41
CA ARG A 97 10.44 20.92 -1.18
C ARG A 97 11.29 20.47 -2.36
N ARG A 98 12.26 19.58 -2.14
CA ARG A 98 13.08 18.99 -3.20
C ARG A 98 12.27 18.22 -4.22
N ALA A 99 11.34 17.38 -3.75
CA ALA A 99 10.45 16.62 -4.64
C ALA A 99 9.56 17.55 -5.51
N LEU A 100 9.09 18.67 -4.94
CA LEU A 100 8.37 19.69 -5.71
C LEU A 100 9.24 20.29 -6.81
N GLY A 101 10.50 20.64 -6.48
CA GLY A 101 11.48 21.14 -7.45
C GLY A 101 11.73 20.17 -8.59
N ALA A 102 11.95 18.88 -8.26
CA ALA A 102 12.13 17.80 -9.23
C ALA A 102 10.93 17.65 -10.16
N ARG A 103 9.70 17.66 -9.59
CA ARG A 103 8.46 17.56 -10.38
C ARG A 103 8.32 18.73 -11.35
N ARG A 104 8.49 19.97 -10.87
CA ARG A 104 8.41 21.17 -11.71
C ARG A 104 9.49 21.20 -12.79
N TYR A 105 10.68 20.70 -12.47
CA TYR A 105 11.75 20.56 -13.47
C TYR A 105 11.33 19.59 -14.57
N LEU A 106 10.78 18.42 -14.23
CA LEU A 106 10.25 17.47 -15.21
C LEU A 106 9.11 18.07 -16.04
N GLU A 107 8.12 18.69 -15.39
CA GLU A 107 7.01 19.35 -16.06
C GLU A 107 7.50 20.37 -17.11
N ARG A 108 8.49 21.17 -16.72
CA ARG A 108 9.11 22.17 -17.61
C ARG A 108 9.94 21.53 -18.73
N ALA A 109 10.74 20.52 -18.43
CA ALA A 109 11.60 19.84 -19.37
C ALA A 109 10.83 19.02 -20.40
N LEU A 110 9.67 18.50 -20.02
CA LEU A 110 8.80 17.68 -20.85
C LEU A 110 7.59 18.47 -21.43
N ALA A 111 7.54 19.78 -21.19
CA ALA A 111 6.49 20.64 -21.75
C ALA A 111 6.55 20.63 -23.28
N GLY A 112 5.37 20.59 -23.91
CA GLY A 112 5.27 20.63 -25.38
C GLY A 112 5.50 19.30 -26.10
N ILE A 113 5.68 18.18 -25.36
CA ILE A 113 5.71 16.85 -25.94
C ILE A 113 4.27 16.45 -26.30
N GLU A 114 3.95 16.57 -27.57
CA GLU A 114 2.65 16.19 -28.14
C GLU A 114 2.89 15.33 -29.39
N PRO A 115 2.22 14.18 -29.52
CA PRO A 115 2.32 13.36 -30.71
C PRO A 115 1.69 14.09 -31.90
N ASP A 116 2.34 14.02 -33.04
CA ASP A 116 1.80 14.61 -34.29
C ASP A 116 0.71 13.72 -34.92
N ASP A 117 -0.07 14.27 -35.86
CA ASP A 117 -1.18 13.56 -36.49
C ASP A 117 -0.71 12.35 -37.31
N ALA A 118 0.49 12.40 -37.88
CA ALA A 118 1.06 11.28 -38.64
C ALA A 118 1.39 10.11 -37.72
N GLN A 119 1.98 10.39 -36.54
CA GLN A 119 2.24 9.40 -35.51
C GLN A 119 0.93 8.78 -34.98
N LEU A 120 -0.09 9.59 -34.71
CA LEU A 120 -1.41 9.10 -34.27
C LEU A 120 -2.07 8.19 -35.30
N ARG A 121 -2.02 8.56 -36.59
CA ARG A 121 -2.53 7.72 -37.70
C ARG A 121 -1.74 6.43 -37.83
N ALA A 122 -0.42 6.47 -37.72
CA ALA A 122 0.41 5.28 -37.76
C ALA A 122 0.05 4.31 -36.62
N LEU A 123 -0.12 4.80 -35.39
CA LEU A 123 -0.55 4.00 -34.24
C LEU A 123 -1.97 3.43 -34.39
N PHE A 124 -2.88 4.21 -34.99
CA PHE A 124 -4.23 3.74 -35.31
C PHE A 124 -4.17 2.56 -36.26
N HIS A 125 -3.47 2.71 -37.40
CA HIS A 125 -3.37 1.70 -38.42
C HIS A 125 -2.66 0.41 -37.99
N LEU A 126 -1.75 0.47 -36.98
CA LEU A 126 -1.14 -0.73 -36.40
C LEU A 126 -2.18 -1.72 -35.85
N ASN A 127 -3.29 -1.24 -35.27
CA ASN A 127 -4.30 -2.06 -34.63
C ASN A 127 -5.61 -2.17 -35.44
N ALA A 128 -5.95 -1.15 -36.24
CA ALA A 128 -7.17 -1.10 -37.05
C ALA A 128 -7.02 -1.88 -38.36
N ASP A 129 -5.85 -1.79 -38.98
CA ASP A 129 -5.59 -2.54 -40.21
C ASP A 129 -5.42 -4.02 -39.90
N SER A 130 -6.13 -4.86 -40.61
CA SER A 130 -6.02 -6.31 -40.48
C SER A 130 -6.08 -7.00 -41.86
N ALA A 131 -5.48 -8.17 -41.94
CA ALA A 131 -5.49 -8.99 -43.16
C ALA A 131 -5.56 -10.47 -42.80
N ASN A 132 -6.29 -11.23 -43.60
CA ASN A 132 -6.28 -12.68 -43.53
C ASN A 132 -5.14 -13.18 -44.43
N VAL A 133 -4.12 -13.77 -43.84
CA VAL A 133 -2.82 -14.05 -44.46
C VAL A 133 -2.55 -15.53 -44.51
N ARG A 134 -2.08 -15.96 -45.68
CA ARG A 134 -1.42 -17.26 -45.86
C ARG A 134 0.07 -17.00 -46.11
N LEU A 135 0.94 -17.79 -45.51
CA LEU A 135 2.40 -17.62 -45.56
C LEU A 135 3.09 -18.96 -45.73
N VAL A 136 4.10 -19.02 -46.58
CA VAL A 136 5.06 -20.10 -46.69
C VAL A 136 6.45 -19.50 -46.54
N VAL A 137 7.29 -20.03 -45.67
CA VAL A 137 8.69 -19.59 -45.47
C VAL A 137 9.61 -20.71 -45.89
N LEU A 138 10.50 -20.47 -46.82
CA LEU A 138 11.47 -21.43 -47.38
C LEU A 138 12.91 -20.98 -47.04
N ALA A 139 13.84 -21.91 -47.02
CA ALA A 139 15.19 -21.63 -46.59
C ALA A 139 15.97 -20.69 -47.52
N THR A 140 15.77 -20.83 -48.82
CA THR A 140 16.51 -20.06 -49.82
C THR A 140 15.59 -19.28 -50.76
N ARG A 141 16.14 -18.21 -51.31
CA ARG A 141 15.45 -17.42 -52.34
C ARG A 141 15.12 -18.24 -53.60
N ALA A 142 16.01 -19.17 -53.95
CA ALA A 142 15.82 -20.04 -55.12
C ALA A 142 14.65 -21.01 -54.91
N GLU A 143 14.54 -21.62 -53.72
CA GLU A 143 13.40 -22.48 -53.35
C GLU A 143 12.08 -21.70 -53.37
N ALA A 144 12.09 -20.48 -52.82
CA ALA A 144 10.92 -19.62 -52.81
C ALA A 144 10.51 -19.20 -54.23
N ALA A 145 11.46 -18.88 -55.11
CA ALA A 145 11.17 -18.56 -56.52
C ALA A 145 10.57 -19.77 -57.25
N ALA A 146 11.13 -20.98 -57.07
CA ALA A 146 10.61 -22.21 -57.66
C ALA A 146 9.20 -22.56 -57.12
N ALA A 147 8.93 -22.31 -55.82
CA ALA A 147 7.61 -22.48 -55.24
C ALA A 147 6.61 -21.46 -55.79
N LEU A 148 7.01 -20.21 -55.97
CA LEU A 148 6.19 -19.17 -56.60
C LEU A 148 5.78 -19.55 -58.01
N ASP A 149 6.72 -20.09 -58.80
CA ASP A 149 6.45 -20.56 -60.14
C ASP A 149 5.41 -21.70 -60.17
N ARG A 150 5.54 -22.69 -59.27
CA ARG A 150 4.54 -23.77 -59.15
C ARG A 150 3.17 -23.24 -58.76
N LEU A 151 3.12 -22.29 -57.83
CA LEU A 151 1.87 -21.64 -57.39
C LEU A 151 1.22 -20.86 -58.55
N ALA A 152 2.03 -20.19 -59.40
CA ALA A 152 1.57 -19.50 -60.58
C ALA A 152 0.98 -20.46 -61.62
N HIS A 153 1.45 -21.71 -61.68
CA HIS A 153 0.92 -22.77 -62.55
C HIS A 153 -0.21 -23.59 -61.89
N GLY A 154 -0.76 -23.12 -60.77
CA GLY A 154 -1.96 -23.71 -60.16
C GLY A 154 -1.70 -24.76 -59.07
N ALA A 155 -0.47 -24.92 -58.61
CA ALA A 155 -0.21 -25.77 -57.44
C ALA A 155 -0.99 -25.26 -56.21
N PRO A 156 -1.57 -26.18 -55.40
CA PRO A 156 -2.28 -25.76 -54.20
C PRO A 156 -1.33 -25.12 -53.18
N PHE A 157 -1.68 -23.94 -52.65
CA PHE A 157 -0.88 -23.22 -51.65
C PHE A 157 -0.63 -24.09 -50.39
N ALA A 158 -1.58 -24.95 -50.04
CA ALA A 158 -1.47 -25.84 -48.88
C ALA A 158 -0.40 -26.92 -49.07
N GLU A 159 -0.09 -27.33 -50.29
CA GLU A 159 0.99 -28.29 -50.56
C GLU A 159 2.37 -27.65 -50.37
N GLU A 160 2.54 -26.43 -50.88
CA GLU A 160 3.78 -25.68 -50.64
C GLU A 160 3.96 -25.32 -49.17
N ALA A 161 2.86 -25.05 -48.44
CA ALA A 161 2.90 -24.75 -47.02
C ALA A 161 3.47 -25.88 -46.15
N ARG A 162 3.33 -27.16 -46.59
CA ARG A 162 3.92 -28.30 -45.84
C ARG A 162 5.45 -28.24 -45.78
N ARG A 163 6.07 -27.47 -46.68
CA ARG A 163 7.54 -27.27 -46.73
C ARG A 163 7.99 -26.04 -45.94
N SER A 164 7.04 -25.32 -45.34
CA SER A 164 7.33 -24.08 -44.64
C SER A 164 8.18 -24.33 -43.39
N LEU A 165 9.21 -23.53 -43.18
CA LEU A 165 10.01 -23.49 -41.98
C LEU A 165 9.20 -22.99 -40.78
N GLN A 166 8.11 -22.29 -41.01
CA GLN A 166 7.20 -21.85 -39.95
C GLN A 166 6.16 -22.94 -39.69
N GLU A 167 6.31 -23.64 -38.57
CA GLU A 167 5.48 -24.79 -38.21
C GLU A 167 3.99 -24.50 -38.13
N GLU A 168 3.57 -23.32 -37.63
CA GLU A 168 2.16 -22.94 -37.56
C GLU A 168 1.54 -22.88 -38.97
N SER A 169 2.23 -22.24 -39.90
CA SER A 169 1.85 -22.17 -41.30
C SER A 169 1.80 -23.55 -41.94
N ALA A 170 2.83 -24.39 -41.74
CA ALA A 170 2.91 -25.73 -42.31
C ALA A 170 1.71 -26.61 -41.90
N ARG A 171 1.33 -26.59 -40.63
CA ARG A 171 0.22 -27.40 -40.06
C ARG A 171 -1.16 -26.94 -40.53
N ARG A 172 -1.32 -25.66 -40.90
CA ARG A 172 -2.60 -25.04 -41.27
C ARG A 172 -2.72 -24.75 -42.76
N GLY A 173 -1.98 -25.45 -43.62
CA GLY A 173 -2.00 -25.24 -45.06
C GLY A 173 -1.63 -23.82 -45.49
N GLY A 174 -0.75 -23.18 -44.74
CA GLY A 174 -0.29 -21.83 -44.97
C GLY A 174 -1.04 -20.75 -44.18
N SER A 175 -2.19 -21.05 -43.59
CA SER A 175 -3.02 -20.02 -42.96
C SER A 175 -2.44 -19.54 -41.66
N LEU A 176 -2.26 -18.21 -41.53
CA LEU A 176 -1.99 -17.53 -40.24
C LEU A 176 -3.29 -16.96 -39.64
N GLY A 177 -4.41 -17.01 -40.37
CA GLY A 177 -5.66 -16.35 -40.02
C GLY A 177 -5.58 -14.82 -40.17
N THR A 178 -6.53 -14.13 -39.53
CA THR A 178 -6.56 -12.66 -39.54
C THR A 178 -5.50 -12.14 -38.56
N ARG A 179 -4.64 -11.25 -39.07
CA ARG A 179 -3.57 -10.59 -38.27
C ARG A 179 -3.70 -9.09 -38.42
N THR A 180 -3.52 -8.36 -37.35
CA THR A 180 -3.38 -6.90 -37.40
C THR A 180 -1.99 -6.52 -37.91
N ARG A 181 -1.85 -5.26 -38.38
CA ARG A 181 -0.54 -4.75 -38.79
C ARG A 181 0.51 -4.86 -37.68
N ALA A 182 0.13 -4.61 -36.40
CA ALA A 182 0.99 -4.76 -35.24
C ALA A 182 1.49 -6.20 -35.04
N GLN A 183 0.73 -7.22 -35.47
CA GLN A 183 1.09 -8.64 -35.37
C GLN A 183 1.96 -9.14 -36.52
N LEU A 184 2.20 -8.29 -37.52
CA LEU A 184 2.99 -8.60 -38.71
C LEU A 184 4.20 -7.65 -38.78
N PRO A 185 5.30 -7.99 -38.09
CA PRO A 185 6.42 -7.05 -37.93
C PRO A 185 7.23 -6.88 -39.24
N GLY A 186 7.79 -5.69 -39.40
CA GLY A 186 8.78 -5.34 -40.41
C GLY A 186 8.35 -5.66 -41.86
N LYS A 187 9.27 -6.20 -42.63
CA LYS A 187 9.10 -6.48 -44.07
C LYS A 187 7.86 -7.35 -44.38
N LEU A 188 7.46 -8.25 -43.49
CA LEU A 188 6.27 -9.08 -43.68
C LEU A 188 5.00 -8.23 -43.67
N GLY A 189 4.86 -7.34 -42.67
CA GLY A 189 3.72 -6.43 -42.58
C GLY A 189 3.60 -5.53 -43.83
N ASP A 190 4.71 -4.92 -44.24
CA ASP A 190 4.73 -4.07 -45.43
C ASP A 190 4.31 -4.83 -46.67
N ALA A 191 4.84 -6.05 -46.87
CA ALA A 191 4.49 -6.89 -48.00
C ALA A 191 3.01 -7.32 -47.98
N VAL A 192 2.46 -7.69 -46.80
CA VAL A 192 1.05 -8.09 -46.64
C VAL A 192 0.10 -6.94 -46.99
N PHE A 193 0.39 -5.74 -46.51
CA PHE A 193 -0.51 -4.60 -46.74
C PHE A 193 -0.33 -3.96 -48.12
N ALA A 194 0.77 -4.23 -48.82
CA ALA A 194 0.97 -3.85 -50.24
C ALA A 194 0.46 -4.90 -51.23
N ALA A 195 0.32 -6.17 -50.82
CA ALA A 195 -0.02 -7.27 -51.73
C ALA A 195 -1.42 -7.10 -52.37
N PRO A 196 -1.62 -7.39 -53.65
CA PRO A 196 -2.95 -7.53 -54.24
C PRO A 196 -3.73 -8.69 -53.62
N LEU A 197 -5.04 -8.53 -53.41
CA LEU A 197 -5.89 -9.58 -52.86
C LEU A 197 -5.91 -10.81 -53.79
N GLY A 198 -5.81 -11.99 -53.18
CA GLY A 198 -5.86 -13.27 -53.85
C GLY A 198 -4.58 -13.68 -54.60
N GLN A 199 -3.64 -12.78 -54.83
CA GLN A 199 -2.38 -13.08 -55.51
C GLN A 199 -1.30 -13.54 -54.51
N VAL A 200 -0.43 -14.45 -54.98
CA VAL A 200 0.77 -14.84 -54.25
C VAL A 200 1.89 -13.85 -54.55
N VAL A 201 2.45 -13.27 -53.49
CA VAL A 201 3.53 -12.29 -53.57
C VAL A 201 4.78 -12.81 -52.87
N GLY A 202 5.92 -12.43 -53.39
CA GLY A 202 7.23 -12.82 -52.89
C GLY A 202 8.24 -13.07 -54.01
N PRO A 203 9.43 -13.60 -53.72
CA PRO A 203 9.98 -13.90 -52.38
C PRO A 203 10.30 -12.65 -51.54
N VAL A 204 9.80 -12.60 -50.33
CA VAL A 204 10.10 -11.56 -49.31
C VAL A 204 11.12 -12.10 -48.35
N GLU A 205 12.20 -11.39 -48.08
CA GLU A 205 13.21 -11.76 -47.11
C GLU A 205 12.69 -11.57 -45.69
N LEU A 206 12.70 -12.64 -44.88
CA LEU A 206 12.27 -12.68 -43.49
C LEU A 206 13.40 -13.23 -42.63
N GLU A 207 13.30 -13.12 -41.31
CA GLU A 207 14.32 -13.62 -40.37
C GLU A 207 14.59 -15.14 -40.49
N LEU A 208 13.54 -15.94 -40.76
CA LEU A 208 13.61 -17.39 -40.88
C LEU A 208 13.92 -17.87 -42.32
N GLY A 209 14.00 -16.98 -43.30
CA GLY A 209 14.21 -17.34 -44.72
C GLY A 209 13.39 -16.46 -45.66
N TRP A 210 12.83 -17.05 -46.70
CA TRP A 210 12.16 -16.34 -47.79
C TRP A 210 10.67 -16.67 -47.81
N GLY A 211 9.83 -15.65 -47.62
CA GLY A 211 8.38 -15.75 -47.52
C GLY A 211 7.67 -15.60 -48.85
N LEU A 212 6.71 -16.49 -49.10
CA LEU A 212 5.65 -16.31 -50.11
C LEU A 212 4.36 -16.09 -49.34
N LEU A 213 3.64 -15.03 -49.66
CA LEU A 213 2.40 -14.68 -48.94
C LEU A 213 1.23 -14.52 -49.92
N GLN A 214 0.03 -14.79 -49.41
CA GLN A 214 -1.24 -14.53 -50.12
C GLN A 214 -2.19 -13.87 -49.11
N VAL A 215 -2.76 -12.74 -49.51
CA VAL A 215 -3.78 -12.02 -48.71
C VAL A 215 -5.14 -12.33 -49.30
N THR A 216 -6.02 -12.97 -48.54
CA THR A 216 -7.36 -13.34 -48.98
C THR A 216 -8.40 -12.26 -48.66
N GLU A 217 -8.21 -11.56 -47.56
CA GLU A 217 -9.08 -10.47 -47.11
C GLU A 217 -8.23 -9.38 -46.47
N ARG A 218 -8.67 -8.12 -46.60
CA ARG A 218 -8.03 -6.98 -45.96
C ARG A 218 -9.07 -5.99 -45.50
N SER A 219 -8.91 -5.51 -44.24
CA SER A 219 -9.64 -4.38 -43.67
C SER A 219 -8.65 -3.27 -43.37
N ILE A 220 -8.93 -2.07 -43.79
CA ILE A 220 -8.14 -0.87 -43.51
C ILE A 220 -9.00 0.05 -42.66
N GLY A 221 -8.45 0.51 -41.54
CA GLY A 221 -9.13 1.48 -40.68
C GLY A 221 -9.50 2.76 -41.41
N THR A 222 -10.69 3.26 -41.13
CA THR A 222 -11.24 4.45 -41.82
C THR A 222 -10.94 5.74 -41.05
N ASP A 223 -10.99 6.88 -41.76
CA ASP A 223 -10.86 8.21 -41.12
C ASP A 223 -11.95 8.49 -40.08
N ALA A 224 -13.15 7.94 -40.26
CA ALA A 224 -14.23 8.07 -39.28
C ALA A 224 -13.91 7.33 -37.99
N GLU A 225 -13.38 6.09 -38.07
CA GLU A 225 -12.94 5.30 -36.92
C GLU A 225 -11.74 5.96 -36.24
N PHE A 226 -10.77 6.49 -37.01
CA PHE A 226 -9.67 7.26 -36.47
C PHE A 226 -10.16 8.47 -35.68
N SER A 227 -11.07 9.26 -36.24
CA SER A 227 -11.61 10.46 -35.61
C SER A 227 -12.33 10.14 -34.31
N ALA A 228 -13.10 9.04 -34.27
CA ALA A 228 -13.80 8.59 -33.09
C ALA A 228 -12.83 8.16 -31.95
N ARG A 229 -11.63 7.64 -32.28
CA ARG A 229 -10.65 7.13 -31.31
C ARG A 229 -9.45 8.05 -31.12
N ARG A 230 -9.40 9.19 -31.81
CA ARG A 230 -8.23 10.09 -31.84
C ARG A 230 -7.78 10.52 -30.45
N ALA A 231 -8.73 10.86 -29.55
CA ALA A 231 -8.42 11.31 -28.20
C ALA A 231 -7.77 10.18 -27.36
N GLU A 232 -8.27 8.94 -27.45
CA GLU A 232 -7.71 7.77 -26.79
C GLU A 232 -6.29 7.48 -27.26
N ILE A 233 -6.10 7.48 -28.60
CA ILE A 233 -4.81 7.22 -29.25
C ILE A 233 -3.80 8.32 -28.87
N ALA A 234 -4.22 9.58 -28.87
CA ALA A 234 -3.37 10.71 -28.48
C ALA A 234 -2.94 10.61 -27.02
N ALA A 235 -3.85 10.27 -26.10
CA ALA A 235 -3.52 10.08 -24.70
C ALA A 235 -2.53 8.91 -24.49
N PHE A 236 -2.68 7.82 -25.26
CA PHE A 236 -1.76 6.69 -25.22
C PHE A 236 -0.37 7.06 -25.76
N ALA A 237 -0.30 7.66 -26.96
CA ALA A 237 0.94 8.09 -27.58
C ALA A 237 1.70 9.08 -26.70
N ARG A 238 1.00 10.09 -26.18
CA ARG A 238 1.59 11.08 -25.29
C ARG A 238 2.21 10.45 -24.04
N ARG A 239 1.54 9.48 -23.41
CA ARG A 239 2.14 8.76 -22.26
C ARG A 239 3.43 8.05 -22.64
N GLN A 240 3.48 7.40 -23.79
CA GLN A 240 4.69 6.72 -24.26
C GLN A 240 5.83 7.70 -24.57
N ASP A 241 5.52 8.81 -25.24
CA ASP A 241 6.49 9.84 -25.59
C ASP A 241 7.06 10.52 -24.33
N LEU A 242 6.20 10.84 -23.34
CA LEU A 242 6.64 11.39 -22.05
C LEU A 242 7.53 10.42 -21.29
N GLU A 243 7.21 9.13 -21.25
CA GLU A 243 8.04 8.10 -20.61
C GLU A 243 9.38 7.92 -21.33
N ALA A 244 9.40 7.94 -22.65
CA ALA A 244 10.63 7.86 -23.45
C ALA A 244 11.49 9.09 -23.22
N ALA A 245 10.91 10.29 -23.26
CA ALA A 245 11.61 11.54 -23.03
C ALA A 245 12.15 11.66 -21.60
N ARG A 246 11.38 11.22 -20.61
CA ARG A 246 11.83 11.12 -19.21
C ARG A 246 13.04 10.21 -19.07
N ARG A 247 12.98 8.99 -19.63
CA ARG A 247 14.11 8.06 -19.62
C ARG A 247 15.36 8.68 -20.26
N HIS A 248 15.19 9.33 -21.41
CA HIS A 248 16.27 10.00 -22.10
C HIS A 248 16.89 11.14 -21.27
N LEU A 249 16.05 12.01 -20.72
CA LEU A 249 16.48 13.10 -19.83
C LEU A 249 17.30 12.56 -18.64
N VAL A 250 16.78 11.55 -17.94
CA VAL A 250 17.46 10.96 -16.79
C VAL A 250 18.79 10.31 -17.20
N ALA A 251 18.83 9.60 -18.34
CA ALA A 251 20.09 9.04 -18.86
C ALA A 251 21.12 10.13 -19.16
N GLN A 252 20.70 11.26 -19.72
CA GLN A 252 21.58 12.43 -19.93
C GLN A 252 22.08 13.02 -18.60
N LEU A 253 21.21 13.12 -17.59
CA LEU A 253 21.59 13.63 -16.26
C LEU A 253 22.63 12.70 -15.61
N ARG A 254 22.41 11.39 -15.65
CA ARG A 254 23.38 10.39 -15.14
C ARG A 254 24.72 10.49 -15.84
N ALA A 255 24.73 10.55 -17.18
CA ALA A 255 25.96 10.67 -17.96
C ALA A 255 26.72 11.95 -17.63
N ARG A 256 26.02 13.09 -17.51
CA ARG A 256 26.62 14.39 -17.17
C ARG A 256 27.20 14.40 -15.76
N ALA A 257 26.50 13.79 -14.80
CA ALA A 257 26.94 13.74 -13.41
C ALA A 257 28.02 12.68 -13.15
N GLY A 258 28.26 11.75 -14.07
CA GLY A 258 29.24 10.67 -13.92
C GLY A 258 28.92 9.72 -12.75
N VAL A 259 27.63 9.59 -12.39
CA VAL A 259 27.21 8.80 -11.23
C VAL A 259 27.27 7.30 -11.55
N THR A 260 27.95 6.56 -10.68
CA THR A 260 27.98 5.10 -10.68
C THR A 260 27.40 4.57 -9.38
N VAL A 261 26.79 3.39 -9.45
CA VAL A 261 26.25 2.66 -8.28
C VAL A 261 27.28 1.64 -7.83
N ASP A 262 27.56 1.54 -6.54
CA ASP A 262 28.45 0.52 -5.95
C ASP A 262 27.74 -0.85 -5.91
N GLU A 263 27.62 -1.46 -7.09
CA GLU A 263 27.00 -2.80 -7.25
C GLU A 263 27.72 -3.89 -6.45
N PRO A 264 29.08 -3.92 -6.37
CA PRO A 264 29.78 -4.89 -5.54
C PRO A 264 29.36 -4.85 -4.07
N PHE A 265 29.24 -3.67 -3.47
CA PHE A 265 28.74 -3.54 -2.10
C PHE A 265 27.31 -4.04 -1.96
N LEU A 266 26.41 -3.62 -2.85
CA LEU A 266 25.00 -4.04 -2.84
C LEU A 266 24.85 -5.56 -3.02
N ALA A 267 25.73 -6.19 -3.78
CA ALA A 267 25.75 -7.64 -3.97
C ALA A 267 26.31 -8.40 -2.75
N ALA A 268 27.30 -7.82 -2.07
CA ALA A 268 27.95 -8.42 -0.92
C ALA A 268 27.13 -8.32 0.37
N THR A 269 26.27 -7.28 0.50
CA THR A 269 25.43 -7.05 1.68
C THR A 269 24.33 -8.12 1.77
N GLY A 270 24.41 -8.99 2.79
CA GLY A 270 23.46 -10.09 3.03
C GLY A 270 22.16 -9.67 3.71
N ALA A 271 21.48 -10.66 4.32
CA ALA A 271 20.24 -10.44 5.08
C ALA A 271 20.49 -9.71 6.42
N SER A 272 21.70 -9.78 6.96
CA SER A 272 22.09 -9.09 8.20
C SER A 272 22.77 -7.77 7.83
N VAL A 273 22.13 -6.66 8.23
CA VAL A 273 22.63 -5.31 8.01
C VAL A 273 23.26 -4.81 9.32
N GLU A 274 24.55 -4.49 9.28
CA GLU A 274 25.20 -3.86 10.42
C GLU A 274 24.95 -2.34 10.43
N PRO A 275 24.86 -1.69 11.61
CA PRO A 275 24.61 -0.25 11.68
C PRO A 275 25.59 0.60 10.86
N ARG A 276 26.86 0.16 10.77
CA ARG A 276 27.89 0.83 9.97
C ARG A 276 27.60 0.82 8.46
N ASP A 277 26.89 -0.20 7.96
CA ASP A 277 26.58 -0.34 6.55
C ASP A 277 25.53 0.67 6.09
N LEU A 278 24.68 1.15 6.99
CA LEU A 278 23.62 2.11 6.68
C LEU A 278 24.16 3.42 6.13
N ASP A 279 25.33 3.86 6.61
CA ASP A 279 25.96 5.10 6.21
C ASP A 279 26.85 4.97 4.95
N HIS A 280 27.05 3.72 4.45
CA HIS A 280 27.85 3.51 3.25
C HIS A 280 27.21 4.22 2.04
N VAL A 281 28.03 5.00 1.32
CA VAL A 281 27.60 5.73 0.11
C VAL A 281 27.60 4.76 -1.08
N VAL A 282 26.41 4.34 -1.51
CA VAL A 282 26.24 3.44 -2.65
C VAL A 282 26.21 4.17 -4.00
N ALA A 283 25.98 5.49 -4.00
CA ALA A 283 26.14 6.33 -5.18
C ALA A 283 26.43 7.78 -4.78
N ALA A 284 27.47 8.38 -5.38
CA ALA A 284 27.84 9.77 -5.16
C ALA A 284 27.03 10.67 -6.11
N VAL A 285 25.92 11.22 -5.63
CA VAL A 285 25.11 12.19 -6.37
C VAL A 285 25.47 13.60 -5.88
N PRO A 286 25.66 14.58 -6.77
CA PRO A 286 25.94 15.96 -6.38
C PRO A 286 24.90 16.51 -5.40
N GLY A 287 25.35 17.08 -4.30
CA GLY A 287 24.53 17.67 -3.24
C GLY A 287 23.99 16.67 -2.21
N ARG A 288 23.55 15.47 -2.61
CA ARG A 288 22.99 14.47 -1.71
C ARG A 288 23.37 13.04 -2.14
N PRO A 289 24.39 12.42 -1.56
CA PRO A 289 24.75 11.05 -1.91
C PRO A 289 23.65 10.06 -1.52
N VAL A 290 23.54 8.97 -2.26
CA VAL A 290 22.65 7.84 -1.92
C VAL A 290 23.39 6.93 -0.95
N ARG A 291 22.83 6.75 0.25
CA ARG A 291 23.37 5.84 1.26
C ARG A 291 22.62 4.50 1.23
N TYR A 292 23.23 3.45 1.75
CA TYR A 292 22.57 2.15 1.83
C TYR A 292 21.31 2.18 2.71
N GLY A 293 21.31 2.97 3.79
CA GLY A 293 20.13 3.23 4.59
C GLY A 293 18.94 3.76 3.78
N ASP A 294 19.18 4.67 2.84
CA ASP A 294 18.14 5.22 1.95
C ASP A 294 17.52 4.12 1.06
N VAL A 295 18.36 3.18 0.57
CA VAL A 295 17.90 2.05 -0.24
C VAL A 295 16.99 1.12 0.56
N LEU A 296 17.36 0.85 1.82
CA LEU A 296 16.54 0.04 2.72
C LEU A 296 15.24 0.73 3.12
N ASP A 297 15.27 2.03 3.33
CA ASP A 297 14.07 2.81 3.65
C ASP A 297 13.11 2.88 2.46
N LEU A 298 13.63 3.01 1.24
CA LEU A 298 12.81 2.89 0.02
C LEU A 298 12.22 1.49 -0.10
N TYR A 299 13.00 0.44 0.18
CA TYR A 299 12.52 -0.94 0.19
C TYR A 299 11.35 -1.13 1.18
N ARG A 300 11.53 -0.68 2.43
CA ARG A 300 10.48 -0.79 3.47
C ARG A 300 9.20 -0.03 3.09
N ARG A 301 9.33 1.14 2.51
CA ARG A 301 8.18 1.93 2.03
C ARG A 301 7.45 1.26 0.87
N THR A 302 8.18 0.57 -0.02
CA THR A 302 7.60 -0.08 -1.21
C THR A 302 6.92 -1.40 -0.88
N PHE A 303 7.51 -2.22 0.01
CA PHE A 303 7.08 -3.60 0.27
C PHE A 303 6.50 -3.82 1.67
N GLY A 304 6.50 -2.80 2.52
CA GLY A 304 6.00 -2.84 3.89
C GLY A 304 7.06 -3.23 4.94
N PRO A 305 6.83 -2.88 6.23
CA PRO A 305 7.80 -3.04 7.32
C PRO A 305 8.11 -4.50 7.70
N GLY A 306 7.27 -5.44 7.28
CA GLY A 306 7.42 -6.88 7.54
C GLY A 306 7.87 -7.68 6.32
N ALA A 307 8.19 -7.02 5.20
CA ALA A 307 8.67 -7.73 4.03
C ALA A 307 9.99 -8.45 4.37
N PRO A 308 10.08 -9.78 4.15
CA PRO A 308 11.27 -10.52 4.50
C PRO A 308 12.45 -9.99 3.67
N GLY A 309 13.52 -9.55 4.33
CA GLY A 309 14.76 -9.10 3.70
C GLY A 309 15.41 -10.13 2.77
N HIS A 310 14.87 -11.33 2.73
CA HIS A 310 15.31 -12.45 1.92
C HIS A 310 14.97 -12.35 0.42
N GLY A 311 14.11 -11.40 0.01
CA GLY A 311 13.78 -11.14 -1.40
C GLY A 311 14.61 -10.03 -2.05
N THR A 312 15.49 -9.38 -1.31
CA THR A 312 16.37 -8.32 -1.84
C THR A 312 17.60 -8.95 -2.52
N GLY A 313 17.39 -9.59 -3.68
CA GLY A 313 18.52 -9.97 -4.53
C GLY A 313 19.32 -8.73 -4.96
N PRO A 314 20.60 -8.89 -5.34
CA PRO A 314 21.46 -7.78 -5.78
C PRO A 314 20.79 -6.88 -6.82
N SER A 315 20.09 -7.46 -7.78
CA SER A 315 19.38 -6.72 -8.86
C SER A 315 18.29 -5.77 -8.35
N LEU A 316 17.55 -6.14 -7.29
CA LEU A 316 16.52 -5.28 -6.71
C LEU A 316 17.16 -4.10 -5.95
N LYS A 317 18.21 -4.37 -5.15
CA LYS A 317 18.94 -3.30 -4.44
C LYS A 317 19.54 -2.30 -5.43
N THR A 318 20.17 -2.79 -6.51
CA THR A 318 20.72 -1.96 -7.57
C THR A 318 19.62 -1.12 -8.26
N ALA A 319 18.45 -1.72 -8.53
CA ALA A 319 17.32 -1.00 -9.11
C ALA A 319 16.81 0.11 -8.20
N LEU A 320 16.66 -0.15 -6.89
CA LEU A 320 16.23 0.85 -5.90
C LEU A 320 17.28 1.96 -5.73
N ALA A 321 18.57 1.62 -5.68
CA ALA A 321 19.65 2.59 -5.66
C ALA A 321 19.62 3.46 -6.92
N GLY A 322 19.41 2.84 -8.09
CA GLY A 322 19.23 3.54 -9.35
C GLY A 322 18.05 4.51 -9.36
N GLN A 323 16.91 4.09 -8.79
CA GLN A 323 15.74 4.97 -8.63
C GLN A 323 16.08 6.20 -7.76
N LEU A 324 16.75 6.01 -6.63
CA LEU A 324 17.17 7.11 -5.75
C LEU A 324 18.17 8.05 -6.43
N VAL A 325 19.07 7.51 -7.25
CA VAL A 325 19.98 8.34 -8.07
C VAL A 325 19.16 9.24 -9.00
N ASP A 326 18.18 8.70 -9.72
CA ASP A 326 17.33 9.46 -10.63
C ASP A 326 16.56 10.57 -9.92
N GLU A 327 15.95 10.24 -8.77
CA GLU A 327 15.21 11.19 -7.95
C GLU A 327 16.12 12.35 -7.51
N ARG A 328 17.32 12.05 -6.99
CA ARG A 328 18.25 13.06 -6.50
C ARG A 328 18.88 13.92 -7.60
N LEU A 329 19.09 13.35 -8.79
CA LEU A 329 19.52 14.14 -9.94
C LEU A 329 18.44 15.14 -10.37
N LEU A 330 17.19 14.73 -10.39
CA LEU A 330 16.07 15.61 -10.69
C LEU A 330 15.87 16.68 -9.60
N GLU A 331 16.03 16.33 -8.31
CA GLU A 331 16.03 17.27 -7.20
C GLU A 331 17.11 18.34 -7.36
N ALA A 332 18.34 17.92 -7.69
CA ALA A 332 19.45 18.81 -7.90
C ALA A 332 19.22 19.78 -9.07
N GLU A 333 18.63 19.30 -10.16
CA GLU A 333 18.27 20.15 -11.31
C GLU A 333 17.13 21.12 -10.97
N GLY A 334 16.12 20.66 -10.22
CA GLY A 334 15.03 21.49 -9.72
C GLY A 334 15.54 22.62 -8.83
N ALA A 335 16.44 22.29 -7.89
CA ALA A 335 17.08 23.28 -7.00
C ALA A 335 17.95 24.26 -7.77
N ARG A 336 18.78 23.79 -8.73
CA ARG A 336 19.62 24.65 -9.59
C ARG A 336 18.77 25.61 -10.41
N ALA A 337 17.61 25.19 -10.86
CA ALA A 337 16.66 26.02 -11.60
C ALA A 337 15.79 26.92 -10.70
N GLY A 338 15.96 26.88 -9.37
CA GLY A 338 15.19 27.65 -8.39
C GLY A 338 13.71 27.28 -8.32
N LEU A 339 13.34 26.05 -8.74
CA LEU A 339 11.95 25.61 -8.83
C LEU A 339 11.38 25.07 -7.51
N ASP A 340 12.27 24.82 -6.55
CA ASP A 340 11.98 24.35 -5.20
C ASP A 340 11.72 25.49 -4.20
N ARG A 341 11.95 26.75 -4.57
CA ARG A 341 11.91 27.91 -3.69
C ARG A 341 11.12 29.08 -4.29
N GLY A 342 10.83 30.07 -3.42
CA GLY A 342 10.10 31.28 -3.76
C GLY A 342 8.58 31.16 -3.63
N PRO A 343 7.85 32.27 -3.86
CA PRO A 343 6.43 32.39 -3.50
C PRO A 343 5.52 31.26 -4.03
N ALA A 344 5.79 30.81 -5.26
CA ALA A 344 5.00 29.71 -5.85
C ALA A 344 5.29 28.36 -5.17
N ALA A 345 6.54 28.09 -4.77
CA ALA A 345 6.88 26.86 -4.04
C ALA A 345 6.33 26.91 -2.62
N ASP A 346 6.45 28.06 -1.96
CA ASP A 346 5.93 28.25 -0.61
C ASP A 346 4.40 28.12 -0.58
N ALA A 347 3.70 28.68 -1.57
CA ALA A 347 2.24 28.49 -1.72
C ALA A 347 1.86 27.02 -1.94
N ALA A 348 2.64 26.27 -2.74
CA ALA A 348 2.38 24.86 -2.99
C ALA A 348 2.66 23.97 -1.76
N LEU A 349 3.49 24.43 -0.83
CA LEU A 349 3.82 23.71 0.41
C LEU A 349 3.10 24.24 1.64
N ALA A 350 2.30 25.30 1.51
CA ALA A 350 1.67 25.98 2.64
C ALA A 350 0.87 25.06 3.55
N ALA A 351 0.06 24.15 3.00
CA ALA A 351 -0.70 23.19 3.80
C ALA A 351 0.23 22.20 4.55
N THR A 352 1.29 21.73 3.90
CA THR A 352 2.29 20.85 4.53
C THR A 352 3.06 21.57 5.63
N THR A 353 3.43 22.82 5.42
CA THR A 353 4.13 23.65 6.40
C THR A 353 3.23 23.89 7.61
N ARG A 354 2.00 24.36 7.42
CA ARG A 354 1.02 24.53 8.51
C ARG A 354 0.85 23.26 9.36
N ARG A 355 0.74 22.11 8.70
CA ARG A 355 0.64 20.83 9.40
C ARG A 355 1.88 20.51 10.24
N ALA A 356 3.07 20.71 9.69
CA ALA A 356 4.33 20.48 10.43
C ALA A 356 4.44 21.40 11.65
N GLU A 357 4.08 22.66 11.52
CA GLU A 357 4.07 23.67 12.58
C GLU A 357 3.04 23.33 13.67
N ALA A 358 1.83 22.92 13.28
CA ALA A 358 0.78 22.48 14.22
C ALA A 358 1.21 21.23 15.02
N ILE A 359 1.84 20.26 14.36
CA ILE A 359 2.39 19.07 15.02
C ILE A 359 3.50 19.49 16.00
N ALA A 360 4.42 20.33 15.57
CA ALA A 360 5.54 20.79 16.42
C ALA A 360 5.04 21.53 17.67
N LEU A 361 4.08 22.44 17.50
CA LEU A 361 3.50 23.18 18.63
C LEU A 361 2.75 22.24 19.59
N THR A 362 1.96 21.32 19.04
CA THR A 362 1.23 20.32 19.85
C THR A 362 2.21 19.44 20.64
N GLN A 363 3.29 18.99 20.00
CA GLN A 363 4.30 18.19 20.67
C GLN A 363 5.02 19.00 21.77
N LEU A 364 5.40 20.23 21.49
CA LEU A 364 6.03 21.13 22.47
C LEU A 364 5.16 21.32 23.71
N VAL A 365 3.84 21.49 23.51
CA VAL A 365 2.89 21.65 24.63
C VAL A 365 2.77 20.36 25.45
N ARG A 366 2.72 19.20 24.79
CA ARG A 366 2.68 17.89 25.45
C ARG A 366 3.96 17.59 26.22
N ASP A 367 5.10 17.89 25.63
CA ASP A 367 6.40 17.67 26.29
C ASP A 367 6.59 18.58 27.49
N GLY A 368 6.01 19.79 27.48
CA GLY A 368 5.97 20.72 28.59
C GLY A 368 5.11 20.27 29.78
N VAL A 369 4.29 19.23 29.64
CA VAL A 369 3.50 18.68 30.76
C VAL A 369 4.41 17.90 31.72
N PRO A 370 4.53 18.33 32.99
CA PRO A 370 5.37 17.67 33.98
C PRO A 370 4.87 16.25 34.26
N ALA A 371 5.74 15.44 34.83
CA ALA A 371 5.33 14.16 35.39
C ALA A 371 4.28 14.37 36.49
N PRO A 372 3.22 13.56 36.58
CA PRO A 372 2.20 13.70 37.60
C PRO A 372 2.81 13.41 38.97
N ASP A 373 2.45 14.23 39.96
CA ASP A 373 2.77 13.98 41.36
C ASP A 373 1.90 12.84 41.91
N ASP A 374 2.21 12.43 43.15
CA ASP A 374 1.50 11.32 43.81
C ASP A 374 0.00 11.57 43.92
N GLY A 375 -0.40 12.82 44.24
CA GLY A 375 -1.81 13.20 44.34
C GLY A 375 -2.55 13.10 43.00
N ALA A 376 -1.91 13.51 41.91
CA ALA A 376 -2.46 13.39 40.54
C ALA A 376 -2.61 11.92 40.13
N VAL A 377 -1.61 11.07 40.45
CA VAL A 377 -1.66 9.61 40.19
C VAL A 377 -2.80 8.95 40.95
N GLU A 378 -2.93 9.27 42.26
CA GLU A 378 -4.03 8.73 43.05
C GLU A 378 -5.41 9.23 42.60
N GLY A 379 -5.52 10.50 42.24
CA GLY A 379 -6.74 11.10 41.70
C GLY A 379 -7.15 10.41 40.40
N PHE A 380 -6.22 10.22 39.48
CA PHE A 380 -6.46 9.52 38.22
C PHE A 380 -6.90 8.07 38.44
N TYR A 381 -6.19 7.33 39.30
CA TYR A 381 -6.57 5.96 39.64
C TYR A 381 -7.99 5.88 40.20
N ARG A 382 -8.37 6.77 41.15
CA ARG A 382 -9.72 6.77 41.77
C ARG A 382 -10.83 7.07 40.74
N SER A 383 -10.56 7.95 39.79
CA SER A 383 -11.53 8.29 38.75
C SER A 383 -11.65 7.22 37.66
N HIS A 384 -10.69 6.30 37.55
CA HIS A 384 -10.63 5.25 36.53
C HIS A 384 -10.56 3.84 37.12
N LEU A 385 -11.13 3.62 38.31
CA LEU A 385 -11.11 2.31 38.99
C LEU A 385 -11.67 1.17 38.12
N SER A 386 -12.65 1.45 37.30
CA SER A 386 -13.22 0.49 36.35
C SER A 386 -12.20 -0.08 35.36
N ASP A 387 -11.22 0.73 34.94
CA ASP A 387 -10.22 0.35 33.94
C ASP A 387 -9.15 -0.60 34.51
N TYR A 388 -9.04 -0.60 35.86
CA TYR A 388 -8.10 -1.43 36.60
C TYR A 388 -8.80 -2.58 37.33
N ARG A 389 -10.06 -2.87 36.98
CA ARG A 389 -10.83 -3.94 37.62
C ARG A 389 -10.24 -5.31 37.29
N VAL A 390 -9.99 -6.10 38.30
CA VAL A 390 -9.77 -7.53 38.19
C VAL A 390 -11.13 -8.22 38.24
N ALA A 391 -11.41 -9.08 37.30
CA ALA A 391 -12.66 -9.82 37.28
C ALA A 391 -12.80 -10.74 38.49
N PRO A 392 -14.03 -11.06 38.89
CA PRO A 392 -14.25 -12.03 39.95
C PRO A 392 -13.72 -13.40 39.49
N SER A 393 -13.05 -14.09 40.40
CA SER A 393 -12.40 -15.35 40.03
C SER A 393 -12.54 -16.38 41.15
N ARG A 394 -12.33 -17.64 40.80
CA ARG A 394 -12.24 -18.74 41.75
C ARG A 394 -11.39 -19.87 41.17
N ARG A 395 -10.74 -20.61 42.05
CA ARG A 395 -10.04 -21.82 41.64
C ARG A 395 -10.97 -23.00 41.74
N CYS A 396 -10.97 -23.83 40.70
CA CYS A 396 -11.79 -25.02 40.64
C CYS A 396 -10.95 -26.25 40.28
N ARG A 397 -11.45 -27.40 40.74
CA ARG A 397 -10.97 -28.70 40.32
C ARG A 397 -12.11 -29.49 39.72
N ALA A 398 -11.81 -30.29 38.68
CA ALA A 398 -12.74 -31.17 38.03
C ALA A 398 -12.17 -32.59 37.91
N LEU A 399 -12.99 -33.56 38.22
CA LEU A 399 -12.76 -34.97 37.89
C LEU A 399 -13.79 -35.38 36.89
N VAL A 400 -13.36 -35.94 35.75
CA VAL A 400 -14.23 -36.34 34.63
C VAL A 400 -14.13 -37.83 34.43
N VAL A 401 -15.25 -38.52 34.41
CA VAL A 401 -15.32 -39.97 34.14
C VAL A 401 -16.37 -40.29 33.07
N ARG A 402 -16.30 -41.50 32.49
CA ARG A 402 -17.15 -41.88 31.38
C ARG A 402 -18.46 -42.54 31.76
N SER A 403 -18.58 -43.03 33.00
CA SER A 403 -19.80 -43.68 33.48
C SER A 403 -20.26 -43.08 34.81
N GLU A 404 -21.56 -43.14 35.04
CA GLU A 404 -22.19 -42.73 36.29
C GLU A 404 -21.69 -43.59 37.49
N GLY A 405 -21.44 -44.87 37.23
CA GLY A 405 -20.91 -45.81 38.24
C GLY A 405 -19.53 -45.35 38.73
N ASP A 406 -18.64 -45.04 37.80
CA ASP A 406 -17.27 -44.50 38.15
C ASP A 406 -17.36 -43.18 38.90
N ALA A 407 -18.32 -42.33 38.53
CA ALA A 407 -18.51 -41.03 39.20
C ALA A 407 -19.00 -41.22 40.66
N ARG A 408 -19.96 -42.12 40.88
CA ARG A 408 -20.41 -42.45 42.25
C ARG A 408 -19.34 -43.11 43.07
N ASP A 409 -18.51 -43.94 42.49
CA ASP A 409 -17.36 -44.56 43.16
C ASP A 409 -16.31 -43.51 43.56
N ALA A 410 -15.95 -42.60 42.63
CA ALA A 410 -15.08 -41.51 42.92
C ALA A 410 -15.65 -40.59 44.03
N LEU A 411 -16.96 -40.30 44.00
CA LEU A 411 -17.65 -39.50 44.98
C LEU A 411 -17.51 -40.14 46.39
N ARG A 412 -17.89 -41.44 46.50
CA ARG A 412 -17.79 -42.16 47.79
C ARG A 412 -16.37 -42.17 48.36
N ARG A 413 -15.35 -42.33 47.52
CA ARG A 413 -13.96 -42.31 47.94
C ARG A 413 -13.56 -40.95 48.48
N ILE A 414 -13.97 -39.88 47.81
CA ILE A 414 -13.66 -38.51 48.24
C ILE A 414 -14.40 -38.18 49.55
N GLU A 415 -15.68 -38.52 49.64
CA GLU A 415 -16.48 -38.38 50.87
C GLU A 415 -15.95 -39.23 52.04
N GLY A 416 -15.36 -40.38 51.71
CA GLY A 416 -14.66 -41.23 52.67
C GLY A 416 -13.27 -40.73 53.12
N GLY A 417 -12.87 -39.52 52.70
CA GLY A 417 -11.64 -38.87 53.13
C GLY A 417 -10.45 -38.97 52.18
N ALA A 418 -10.62 -39.59 50.98
CA ALA A 418 -9.54 -39.60 49.98
C ALA A 418 -9.38 -38.20 49.39
N PRO A 419 -8.12 -37.71 49.27
CA PRO A 419 -7.88 -36.39 48.63
C PRO A 419 -8.43 -36.34 47.22
N PHE A 420 -9.19 -35.29 46.87
CA PHE A 420 -9.75 -35.09 45.52
C PHE A 420 -8.67 -35.23 44.42
N GLU A 421 -7.53 -34.66 44.67
CA GLU A 421 -6.39 -34.66 43.72
C GLU A 421 -5.84 -36.08 43.46
N ALA A 422 -5.83 -36.94 44.46
CA ALA A 422 -5.38 -38.31 44.33
C ALA A 422 -6.39 -39.15 43.49
N VAL A 423 -7.68 -38.98 43.76
CA VAL A 423 -8.74 -39.65 43.00
C VAL A 423 -8.81 -39.15 41.55
N ALA A 424 -8.59 -37.84 41.36
CA ALA A 424 -8.57 -37.25 40.03
C ALA A 424 -7.40 -37.77 39.19
N ARG A 425 -6.18 -37.89 39.74
CA ARG A 425 -5.03 -38.48 39.04
C ARG A 425 -5.27 -39.94 38.62
N GLU A 426 -5.95 -40.70 39.48
CA GLU A 426 -6.18 -42.11 39.27
C GLU A 426 -7.33 -42.37 38.28
N ARG A 427 -8.39 -41.57 38.31
CA ARG A 427 -9.67 -41.88 37.68
C ARG A 427 -10.13 -40.92 36.60
N SER A 428 -9.57 -39.72 36.52
CA SER A 428 -10.05 -38.73 35.57
C SER A 428 -9.74 -39.14 34.13
N ALA A 429 -10.77 -39.11 33.28
CA ALA A 429 -10.65 -39.37 31.84
C ALA A 429 -10.10 -38.16 31.05
N ASP A 430 -9.97 -37.00 31.66
CA ASP A 430 -9.31 -35.85 31.04
C ASP A 430 -7.80 -35.84 31.31
N PRO A 431 -6.95 -36.21 30.35
CA PRO A 431 -5.49 -36.33 30.58
C PRO A 431 -4.82 -35.01 30.96
N ARG A 432 -5.39 -33.87 30.56
CA ARG A 432 -4.79 -32.56 30.80
C ARG A 432 -4.87 -32.14 32.27
N THR A 433 -6.01 -32.40 32.89
CA THR A 433 -6.24 -32.05 34.27
C THR A 433 -5.95 -33.21 35.24
N ALA A 434 -6.04 -34.48 34.79
CA ALA A 434 -5.74 -35.65 35.59
C ALA A 434 -4.34 -35.58 36.24
N ALA A 435 -3.31 -35.30 35.45
CA ALA A 435 -1.92 -35.18 35.92
C ALA A 435 -1.77 -34.09 37.03
N ALA A 436 -2.55 -33.00 36.89
CA ALA A 436 -2.59 -31.91 37.88
C ALA A 436 -3.56 -32.15 39.04
N GLY A 437 -4.09 -33.39 39.22
CA GLY A 437 -5.07 -33.69 40.26
C GLY A 437 -6.44 -33.02 40.05
N GLY A 438 -6.81 -32.80 38.81
CA GLY A 438 -8.07 -32.16 38.43
C GLY A 438 -8.05 -30.64 38.43
N ASP A 439 -6.91 -30.00 38.70
CA ASP A 439 -6.82 -28.54 38.82
C ASP A 439 -7.11 -27.85 37.45
N LEU A 440 -8.13 -26.99 37.44
CA LEU A 440 -8.50 -26.13 36.32
C LEU A 440 -7.82 -24.75 36.42
N GLY A 441 -7.05 -24.51 37.48
CA GLY A 441 -6.46 -23.20 37.75
C GLY A 441 -7.50 -22.19 38.24
N THR A 442 -7.12 -20.93 38.22
CA THR A 442 -8.00 -19.80 38.55
C THR A 442 -8.85 -19.42 37.33
N LEU A 443 -10.16 -19.51 37.50
CA LEU A 443 -11.15 -19.23 36.45
C LEU A 443 -11.67 -17.79 36.62
N ASP A 444 -11.61 -17.02 35.55
CA ASP A 444 -12.26 -15.72 35.44
C ASP A 444 -13.77 -15.94 35.22
N LEU A 445 -14.59 -15.48 36.15
CA LEU A 445 -16.04 -15.69 36.14
C LEU A 445 -16.76 -14.84 35.08
N ASP A 446 -16.19 -13.70 34.69
CA ASP A 446 -16.74 -12.87 33.61
C ASP A 446 -16.40 -13.48 32.23
N ALA A 447 -15.20 -14.06 32.10
CA ALA A 447 -14.86 -14.83 30.90
C ALA A 447 -15.71 -16.09 30.75
N LEU A 448 -15.94 -16.82 31.86
CA LEU A 448 -16.85 -17.97 31.86
C LEU A 448 -18.29 -17.58 31.48
N ALA A 449 -18.78 -16.42 31.96
CA ALA A 449 -20.14 -15.98 31.64
C ALA A 449 -20.38 -15.85 30.12
N ARG A 450 -19.35 -15.42 29.37
CA ARG A 450 -19.43 -15.31 27.90
C ARG A 450 -19.55 -16.66 27.17
N LEU A 451 -19.17 -17.75 27.83
CA LEU A 451 -19.28 -19.11 27.29
C LEU A 451 -20.65 -19.75 27.59
N GLU A 452 -21.51 -19.10 28.38
CA GLU A 452 -22.88 -19.60 28.66
C GLU A 452 -23.80 -19.58 27.43
N ASP A 453 -23.46 -18.79 26.41
CA ASP A 453 -24.21 -18.74 25.14
C ASP A 453 -23.93 -19.96 24.25
N ASP A 454 -22.85 -20.71 24.51
CA ASP A 454 -22.57 -21.98 23.83
C ASP A 454 -23.30 -23.14 24.50
N PRO A 455 -24.33 -23.76 23.84
CA PRO A 455 -25.11 -24.83 24.44
C PRO A 455 -24.27 -26.03 24.89
N ALA A 456 -23.12 -26.27 24.25
CA ALA A 456 -22.23 -27.39 24.62
C ALA A 456 -21.48 -27.13 25.92
N GLN A 457 -21.14 -25.89 26.23
CA GLN A 457 -20.36 -25.48 27.38
C GLN A 457 -21.23 -24.97 28.54
N ALA A 458 -22.39 -24.41 28.24
CA ALA A 458 -23.29 -23.79 29.21
C ALA A 458 -23.55 -24.60 30.49
N PRO A 459 -23.80 -25.94 30.46
CA PRO A 459 -24.02 -26.70 31.68
C PRO A 459 -22.81 -26.74 32.60
N LEU A 460 -21.60 -26.93 32.04
CA LEU A 460 -20.36 -26.95 32.82
C LEU A 460 -20.04 -25.57 33.37
N VAL A 461 -20.18 -24.55 32.56
CA VAL A 461 -19.94 -23.15 32.93
C VAL A 461 -20.85 -22.73 34.10
N ARG A 462 -22.14 -23.02 34.00
CA ARG A 462 -23.08 -22.75 35.09
C ARG A 462 -22.70 -23.48 36.37
N ALA A 463 -22.35 -24.77 36.28
CA ALA A 463 -21.93 -25.55 37.44
C ALA A 463 -20.66 -24.97 38.08
N LEU A 464 -19.65 -24.58 37.30
CA LEU A 464 -18.42 -23.96 37.78
C LEU A 464 -18.67 -22.59 38.43
N ARG A 465 -19.59 -21.80 37.90
CA ARG A 465 -19.93 -20.47 38.45
C ARG A 465 -20.75 -20.55 39.73
N SER A 466 -21.70 -21.50 39.80
CA SER A 466 -22.67 -21.61 40.91
C SER A 466 -22.26 -22.59 42.02
N ALA A 467 -21.21 -23.40 41.85
CA ALA A 467 -20.77 -24.38 42.83
C ALA A 467 -20.59 -23.75 44.22
N PRO A 468 -21.16 -24.36 45.30
CA PRO A 468 -20.89 -23.91 46.64
C PRO A 468 -19.37 -24.03 46.97
N ALA A 469 -18.85 -23.04 47.68
CA ALA A 469 -17.44 -23.04 48.06
C ALA A 469 -17.10 -24.28 48.92
N GLU A 470 -15.96 -24.88 48.64
CA GLU A 470 -15.37 -26.04 49.36
C GLU A 470 -16.23 -27.32 49.31
N ARG A 471 -17.40 -27.30 48.68
CA ARG A 471 -18.24 -28.46 48.58
C ARG A 471 -18.00 -29.23 47.25
N LEU A 472 -18.14 -30.55 47.38
CA LEU A 472 -18.14 -31.43 46.22
C LEU A 472 -19.51 -31.34 45.52
N VAL A 473 -19.51 -31.09 44.21
CA VAL A 473 -20.70 -30.97 43.39
C VAL A 473 -20.67 -32.05 42.31
N GLY A 474 -21.78 -32.77 42.15
CA GLY A 474 -21.90 -33.82 41.15
C GLY A 474 -22.32 -35.17 41.78
N PRO A 475 -22.43 -36.23 41.00
CA PRO A 475 -22.09 -36.31 39.54
C PRO A 475 -23.00 -35.46 38.66
N LEU A 476 -22.40 -34.66 37.78
CA LEU A 476 -23.12 -33.89 36.75
C LEU A 476 -22.89 -34.52 35.38
N GLU A 477 -23.95 -34.93 34.73
CA GLU A 477 -23.85 -35.43 33.35
C GLU A 477 -23.78 -34.24 32.38
N ILE A 478 -22.69 -34.15 31.65
CA ILE A 478 -22.44 -33.08 30.66
C ILE A 478 -21.79 -33.74 29.45
N ALA A 479 -22.39 -33.62 28.26
CA ALA A 479 -21.84 -34.13 27.00
C ALA A 479 -21.38 -35.60 27.05
N ARG A 480 -22.18 -36.49 27.68
CA ARG A 480 -21.91 -37.94 27.87
C ARG A 480 -20.69 -38.25 28.77
N ALA A 481 -20.29 -37.32 29.58
CA ALA A 481 -19.31 -37.51 30.64
C ALA A 481 -19.89 -37.07 31.99
N PHE A 482 -19.34 -37.58 33.06
CA PHE A 482 -19.77 -37.26 34.44
C PHE A 482 -18.67 -36.46 35.14
N TYR A 483 -19.08 -35.35 35.70
CA TYR A 483 -18.18 -34.39 36.36
C TYR A 483 -18.41 -34.36 37.86
N LEU A 484 -17.35 -34.44 38.62
CA LEU A 484 -17.29 -34.04 40.02
C LEU A 484 -16.46 -32.74 40.10
N LEU A 485 -17.03 -31.73 40.70
CA LEU A 485 -16.42 -30.40 40.79
C LEU A 485 -16.20 -30.02 42.26
N ARG A 486 -15.09 -29.38 42.56
CA ARG A 486 -14.82 -28.70 43.82
C ARG A 486 -14.20 -27.36 43.55
N CYS A 487 -14.82 -26.30 44.00
CA CYS A 487 -14.37 -24.93 43.79
C CYS A 487 -14.12 -24.22 45.11
N ASP A 488 -13.09 -23.41 45.15
CA ASP A 488 -12.80 -22.53 46.32
C ASP A 488 -13.84 -21.38 46.38
N ALA A 489 -13.79 -20.56 47.42
CA ALA A 489 -14.60 -19.36 47.52
C ALA A 489 -14.34 -18.40 46.33
N VAL A 490 -15.38 -17.66 45.94
CA VAL A 490 -15.23 -16.62 44.91
C VAL A 490 -14.41 -15.47 45.50
N VAL A 491 -13.33 -15.12 44.80
CA VAL A 491 -12.65 -13.85 45.00
C VAL A 491 -13.46 -12.78 44.27
N PRO A 492 -14.08 -11.83 44.97
CA PRO A 492 -14.91 -10.81 44.31
C PRO A 492 -14.07 -9.91 43.41
N ALA A 493 -14.74 -9.30 42.44
CA ALA A 493 -14.08 -8.28 41.65
C ALA A 493 -13.52 -7.16 42.51
N HIS A 494 -12.32 -6.76 42.21
CA HIS A 494 -11.64 -5.69 42.92
C HIS A 494 -10.73 -4.91 41.98
N PRO A 495 -10.45 -3.64 42.25
CA PRO A 495 -9.44 -2.94 41.47
C PRO A 495 -8.04 -3.46 41.83
N ARG A 496 -7.13 -3.56 40.85
CA ARG A 496 -5.72 -3.85 41.13
C ARG A 496 -5.15 -2.79 42.05
N PRO A 497 -4.44 -3.16 43.13
CA PRO A 497 -3.85 -2.19 44.04
C PRO A 497 -2.95 -1.19 43.32
N LEU A 498 -3.09 0.10 43.61
CA LEU A 498 -2.28 1.15 42.96
C LEU A 498 -0.77 0.88 43.10
N ALA A 499 -0.34 0.31 44.23
CA ALA A 499 1.07 0.00 44.44
C ALA A 499 1.66 -0.94 43.40
N GLU A 500 0.85 -1.86 42.83
CA GLU A 500 1.28 -2.82 41.80
C GLU A 500 1.34 -2.21 40.40
N ILE A 501 0.54 -1.19 40.15
CA ILE A 501 0.35 -0.61 38.77
C ILE A 501 0.69 0.87 38.73
N ARG A 502 1.36 1.41 39.74
CA ARG A 502 1.62 2.84 39.90
C ARG A 502 2.30 3.46 38.65
N ALA A 503 3.27 2.76 38.08
CA ALA A 503 3.99 3.24 36.92
C ALA A 503 3.08 3.37 35.68
N ASP A 504 2.21 2.37 35.48
CA ASP A 504 1.23 2.37 34.36
C ASP A 504 0.19 3.47 34.54
N VAL A 505 -0.34 3.62 35.77
CA VAL A 505 -1.28 4.69 36.12
C VAL A 505 -0.66 6.07 35.93
N ALA A 506 0.59 6.26 36.36
CA ALA A 506 1.31 7.52 36.17
C ALA A 506 1.53 7.86 34.68
N ALA A 507 1.89 6.87 33.85
CA ALA A 507 2.05 7.04 32.43
C ALA A 507 0.73 7.45 31.75
N ARG A 508 -0.38 6.80 32.11
CA ARG A 508 -1.72 7.13 31.58
C ARG A 508 -2.20 8.49 32.06
N ALA A 509 -2.01 8.81 33.34
CA ALA A 509 -2.35 10.13 33.87
C ALA A 509 -1.59 11.26 33.17
N ARG A 510 -0.30 11.05 32.87
CA ARG A 510 0.49 12.00 32.07
C ARG A 510 -0.03 12.14 30.66
N ALA A 511 -0.30 11.03 29.97
CA ALA A 511 -0.83 11.04 28.61
C ALA A 511 -2.17 11.80 28.54
N ASP A 512 -3.07 11.57 29.49
CA ASP A 512 -4.34 12.28 29.60
C ASP A 512 -4.15 13.79 29.86
N ALA A 513 -3.21 14.16 30.75
CA ALA A 513 -2.86 15.56 30.99
C ALA A 513 -2.27 16.23 29.73
N GLN A 514 -1.45 15.52 28.96
CA GLN A 514 -0.89 15.99 27.69
C GLN A 514 -1.99 16.24 26.64
N VAL A 515 -2.98 15.35 26.52
CA VAL A 515 -4.13 15.56 25.63
C VAL A 515 -4.93 16.78 26.09
N ARG A 516 -5.29 16.87 27.38
CA ARG A 516 -6.01 18.04 27.91
C ARG A 516 -5.28 19.36 27.69
N ALA A 517 -3.97 19.37 27.85
CA ALA A 517 -3.17 20.59 27.63
C ALA A 517 -3.19 21.04 26.16
N SER A 518 -3.07 20.12 25.21
CA SER A 518 -3.17 20.42 23.79
C SER A 518 -4.58 20.86 23.39
N ASP A 519 -5.63 20.21 23.89
CA ASP A 519 -7.02 20.54 23.61
C ASP A 519 -7.40 21.92 24.20
N ALA A 520 -6.94 22.22 25.42
CA ALA A 520 -7.16 23.53 26.03
C ALA A 520 -6.46 24.66 25.26
N LEU A 521 -5.23 24.42 24.76
CA LEU A 521 -4.57 25.38 23.88
C LEU A 521 -5.40 25.61 22.62
N LEU A 522 -5.77 24.55 21.91
CA LEU A 522 -6.53 24.62 20.68
C LEU A 522 -7.87 25.34 20.88
N ALA A 523 -8.61 24.98 21.90
CA ALA A 523 -9.89 25.62 22.23
C ALA A 523 -9.73 27.13 22.47
N ARG A 524 -8.71 27.55 23.21
CA ARG A 524 -8.38 28.95 23.45
C ARG A 524 -8.04 29.68 22.15
N LEU A 525 -7.21 29.08 21.29
CA LEU A 525 -6.79 29.68 20.04
C LEU A 525 -7.96 29.79 19.06
N ARG A 526 -8.79 28.76 18.96
CA ARG A 526 -10.02 28.80 18.14
C ARG A 526 -10.99 29.89 18.57
N ALA A 527 -11.15 30.10 19.87
CA ALA A 527 -12.01 31.14 20.40
C ALA A 527 -11.51 32.56 20.12
N ALA A 528 -10.20 32.72 19.91
CA ALA A 528 -9.58 34.01 19.60
C ALA A 528 -9.47 34.29 18.09
N ALA A 529 -9.42 33.26 17.25
CA ALA A 529 -9.25 33.39 15.81
C ALA A 529 -10.51 33.83 15.06
N ALA A 530 -10.36 34.70 14.06
CA ALA A 530 -11.43 35.06 13.14
C ALA A 530 -11.58 34.00 12.04
N VAL A 531 -12.45 33.02 12.25
CA VAL A 531 -12.68 31.91 11.31
C VAL A 531 -13.91 32.14 10.47
N THR A 532 -13.76 32.09 9.14
CA THR A 532 -14.88 32.09 8.18
C THR A 532 -14.88 30.80 7.39
N LEU A 533 -16.05 30.19 7.18
CA LEU A 533 -16.19 28.89 6.47
C LEU A 533 -17.18 29.04 5.31
N ASP A 534 -16.77 28.59 4.12
CA ASP A 534 -17.70 28.34 3.00
C ASP A 534 -18.07 26.86 3.00
N ARG A 535 -19.15 26.53 3.70
CA ARG A 535 -19.67 25.17 3.82
C ARG A 535 -20.17 24.60 2.49
N THR A 536 -20.62 25.47 1.59
CA THR A 536 -21.14 25.06 0.28
C THR A 536 -20.00 24.62 -0.63
N ALA A 537 -18.94 25.44 -0.71
CA ALA A 537 -17.74 25.06 -1.45
C ALA A 537 -17.07 23.81 -0.86
N ALA A 538 -17.03 23.66 0.46
CA ALA A 538 -16.47 22.48 1.12
C ALA A 538 -17.29 21.20 0.84
N ALA A 539 -18.62 21.30 0.79
CA ALA A 539 -19.47 20.15 0.46
C ALA A 539 -19.31 19.70 -1.00
N ALA A 540 -18.98 20.62 -1.91
CA ALA A 540 -18.71 20.32 -3.31
C ALA A 540 -17.37 19.58 -3.53
N ALA A 541 -16.45 19.58 -2.55
CA ALA A 541 -15.17 18.84 -2.59
C ALA A 541 -15.34 17.32 -2.51
N VAL A 542 -16.53 16.82 -2.18
CA VAL A 542 -16.84 15.40 -2.19
C VAL A 542 -17.17 15.01 -3.62
N PRO A 543 -16.30 14.28 -4.35
CA PRO A 543 -16.70 13.68 -5.61
C PRO A 543 -17.92 12.82 -5.33
N ALA A 544 -18.98 12.99 -6.12
CA ALA A 544 -20.14 12.11 -6.09
C ALA A 544 -19.65 10.67 -6.07
N SER A 545 -20.17 9.86 -5.15
CA SER A 545 -19.84 8.42 -5.05
C SER A 545 -20.02 7.77 -6.42
N PRO A 546 -19.12 6.87 -6.83
CA PRO A 546 -19.21 6.20 -8.11
C PRO A 546 -20.48 5.37 -8.27
#